data_92c3b9325a5b34da24a0772f848140bc
#
_entry.id   92c3b9325a5b34da24a0772f848140bc
#
_cell.length_a   1.000
_cell.length_b   1.000
_cell.length_c   1.000
_cell.angle_alpha   90.00
_cell.angle_beta   90.00
_cell.angle_gamma   90.00
#
_symmetry.space_group_name_H-M   'P 1'
#
loop_
_entity.id
_entity.type
_entity.pdbx_description
1 polymer ?
#
loop_
_entity_poly.entity_id
_entity_poly.type
_entity_poly.pdbx_seq_one_letter_code
_entity_poly.pdbx_strand_id
1 'polypeptide(L)'
;MKLWTALLFMPVLVCAGERDSRYPSEWWKPVPREQAASWEILPQDAGTNEVILSKRNELGVLSNLAPTPFEFHGKKYASLEGFWQAMKFPENADDPRTKMEWKHTRSEVEQLSGFDAKHAGDEGSANMKKLGITWVSFEGKHFEYKPAAPGEHYRLIVEATRAKVVQNPEVKRVLLATGDLVLKPDHRQEPDAPAAWRYYEILTQIRSELQKQ
;
A
#
# COMPACT_ATOMS: atom_id res chain seq x y z
N MET A 1 -38.14 -11.24 51.16
CA MET A 1 -38.40 -10.49 49.89
C MET A 1 -37.07 -9.99 49.36
N LYS A 2 -36.55 -10.57 48.28
CA LYS A 2 -35.36 -10.13 47.61
C LYS A 2 -35.77 -9.38 46.34
N LEU A 3 -35.56 -8.05 46.31
CA LEU A 3 -35.78 -7.26 45.11
C LEU A 3 -34.62 -7.55 44.11
N TRP A 4 -34.96 -8.00 42.93
CA TRP A 4 -34.07 -8.10 41.80
C TRP A 4 -34.18 -6.79 41.00
N THR A 5 -33.12 -5.99 41.00
CA THR A 5 -33.02 -4.80 40.16
C THR A 5 -32.50 -5.24 38.77
N ALA A 6 -33.40 -5.24 37.80
CA ALA A 6 -33.02 -5.48 36.40
C ALA A 6 -32.32 -4.25 35.85
N LEU A 7 -31.02 -4.35 35.56
CA LEU A 7 -30.31 -3.36 34.77
C LEU A 7 -30.74 -3.48 33.31
N LEU A 8 -31.48 -2.51 32.82
CA LEU A 8 -31.72 -2.32 31.38
C LEU A 8 -30.42 -1.86 30.72
N PHE A 9 -29.80 -2.71 29.94
CA PHE A 9 -28.76 -2.30 28.97
C PHE A 9 -29.47 -1.62 27.81
N MET A 10 -29.42 -0.30 27.76
CA MET A 10 -29.75 0.44 26.53
C MET A 10 -28.57 0.29 25.56
N PRO A 11 -28.79 -0.18 24.32
CA PRO A 11 -27.73 -0.16 23.31
C PRO A 11 -27.46 1.31 22.96
N VAL A 12 -26.22 1.74 23.15
CA VAL A 12 -25.75 3.02 22.63
C VAL A 12 -25.76 2.90 21.10
N LEU A 13 -26.77 3.50 20.48
CA LEU A 13 -26.78 3.69 19.03
C LEU A 13 -25.67 4.68 18.70
N VAL A 14 -24.52 4.19 18.30
CA VAL A 14 -23.48 5.01 17.69
C VAL A 14 -24.05 5.44 16.34
N CYS A 15 -24.54 6.68 16.26
CA CYS A 15 -24.87 7.33 14.99
C CYS A 15 -23.58 7.34 14.15
N ALA A 16 -23.44 6.37 13.24
CA ALA A 16 -22.52 6.52 12.11
C ALA A 16 -22.96 7.76 11.38
N GLY A 17 -22.13 8.82 11.37
CA GLY A 17 -22.42 10.05 10.64
C GLY A 17 -22.80 9.68 9.20
N GLU A 18 -23.81 10.35 8.66
CA GLU A 18 -24.32 10.09 7.32
C GLU A 18 -23.17 10.25 6.32
N ARG A 19 -22.88 9.17 5.57
CA ARG A 19 -21.82 9.19 4.56
C ARG A 19 -22.25 10.05 3.38
N ASP A 20 -21.32 10.77 2.80
CA ASP A 20 -21.60 11.63 1.65
C ASP A 20 -22.07 10.79 0.45
N SER A 21 -23.31 11.04 0.01
CA SER A 21 -23.98 10.31 -1.07
C SER A 21 -23.34 10.50 -2.45
N ARG A 22 -22.37 11.40 -2.58
CA ARG A 22 -21.57 11.56 -3.80
C ARG A 22 -20.66 10.36 -4.07
N TYR A 23 -20.38 9.55 -3.07
CA TYR A 23 -19.45 8.40 -3.14
C TYR A 23 -20.19 7.07 -3.04
N PRO A 24 -19.65 6.00 -3.66
CA PRO A 24 -20.24 4.66 -3.59
C PRO A 24 -20.32 4.16 -2.14
N SER A 25 -21.51 3.79 -1.68
CA SER A 25 -21.73 3.26 -0.32
C SER A 25 -20.93 1.98 -0.06
N GLU A 26 -20.62 1.20 -1.10
CA GLU A 26 -19.81 -0.02 -1.04
C GLU A 26 -18.40 0.21 -0.47
N TRP A 27 -17.88 1.44 -0.51
CA TRP A 27 -16.57 1.75 0.05
C TRP A 27 -16.53 1.67 1.58
N TRP A 28 -17.68 1.76 2.23
CA TRP A 28 -17.82 1.66 3.70
C TRP A 28 -18.65 0.46 4.15
N LYS A 29 -18.95 -0.46 3.21
CA LYS A 29 -19.74 -1.64 3.53
C LYS A 29 -19.09 -2.43 4.66
N PRO A 30 -19.83 -2.69 5.76
CA PRO A 30 -19.28 -3.40 6.89
C PRO A 30 -18.82 -4.81 6.54
N VAL A 31 -17.66 -5.18 7.06
CA VAL A 31 -17.09 -6.52 7.01
C VAL A 31 -17.13 -7.09 8.42
N PRO A 32 -17.65 -8.32 8.64
CA PRO A 32 -17.60 -8.98 9.93
C PRO A 32 -16.15 -9.07 10.44
N ARG A 33 -15.92 -8.67 11.70
CA ARG A 33 -14.57 -8.61 12.26
C ARG A 33 -13.87 -9.97 12.33
N GLU A 34 -14.62 -11.04 12.45
CA GLU A 34 -14.14 -12.42 12.42
C GLU A 34 -13.61 -12.85 11.04
N GLN A 35 -13.95 -12.13 9.99
CA GLN A 35 -13.43 -12.33 8.62
C GLN A 35 -12.22 -11.47 8.31
N ALA A 36 -11.80 -10.64 9.26
CA ALA A 36 -10.67 -9.74 9.08
C ALA A 36 -9.37 -10.38 9.57
N ALA A 37 -8.28 -10.10 8.88
CA ALA A 37 -6.96 -10.36 9.41
C ALA A 37 -6.65 -9.42 10.59
N SER A 38 -5.84 -9.86 11.56
CA SER A 38 -5.54 -9.09 12.76
C SER A 38 -4.85 -7.73 12.49
N TRP A 39 -4.20 -7.60 11.33
CA TRP A 39 -3.52 -6.38 10.89
C TRP A 39 -4.40 -5.44 10.08
N GLU A 40 -5.59 -5.89 9.63
CA GLU A 40 -6.46 -5.17 8.70
C GLU A 40 -7.24 -4.06 9.42
N ILE A 41 -7.36 -2.91 8.77
CA ILE A 41 -8.28 -1.84 9.10
C ILE A 41 -9.47 -1.97 8.15
N LEU A 42 -10.68 -2.09 8.71
CA LEU A 42 -11.86 -2.42 7.94
C LEU A 42 -12.53 -1.15 7.34
N PRO A 43 -13.28 -1.28 6.24
CA PRO A 43 -13.97 -0.16 5.60
C PRO A 43 -14.84 0.68 6.56
N GLN A 44 -15.55 0.03 7.49
CA GLN A 44 -16.41 0.69 8.47
C GLN A 44 -15.64 1.46 9.56
N ASP A 45 -14.34 1.25 9.70
CA ASP A 45 -13.50 1.94 10.68
C ASP A 45 -13.05 3.34 10.18
N ALA A 46 -13.40 3.70 8.94
CA ALA A 46 -13.16 5.02 8.39
C ALA A 46 -13.92 6.10 9.18
N GLY A 47 -13.24 7.20 9.52
CA GLY A 47 -13.85 8.39 10.12
C GLY A 47 -14.73 9.18 9.14
N THR A 48 -15.25 10.31 9.59
CA THR A 48 -15.98 11.26 8.72
C THR A 48 -15.03 11.78 7.64
N ASN A 49 -15.50 11.83 6.39
CA ASN A 49 -14.71 12.22 5.20
C ASN A 49 -13.46 11.37 4.94
N GLU A 50 -13.39 10.18 5.51
CA GLU A 50 -12.29 9.24 5.29
C GLU A 50 -12.77 8.03 4.48
N VAL A 51 -11.83 7.41 3.76
CA VAL A 51 -12.03 6.12 3.12
C VAL A 51 -10.80 5.23 3.33
N ILE A 52 -11.05 3.98 3.74
CA ILE A 52 -10.00 2.97 3.84
C ILE A 52 -9.75 2.40 2.45
N LEU A 53 -8.50 2.37 2.00
CA LEU A 53 -8.09 1.78 0.72
C LEU A 53 -8.16 0.25 0.78
N SER A 54 -9.35 -0.25 1.08
CA SER A 54 -9.61 -1.67 1.31
C SER A 54 -9.46 -2.49 0.05
N LYS A 55 -8.78 -3.64 0.15
CA LYS A 55 -8.69 -4.62 -0.93
C LYS A 55 -9.98 -5.43 -1.14
N ARG A 56 -11.02 -5.18 -0.33
CA ARG A 56 -12.31 -5.89 -0.37
C ARG A 56 -13.32 -5.27 -1.33
N ASN A 57 -13.00 -4.11 -1.90
CA ASN A 57 -13.82 -3.41 -2.89
C ASN A 57 -12.93 -2.82 -4.00
N GLU A 58 -13.48 -1.99 -4.88
CA GLU A 58 -12.75 -1.43 -6.02
C GLU A 58 -11.52 -0.58 -5.62
N LEU A 59 -11.49 -0.04 -4.39
CA LEU A 59 -10.32 0.72 -3.91
C LEU A 59 -9.06 -0.13 -3.80
N GLY A 60 -9.21 -1.46 -3.77
CA GLY A 60 -8.09 -2.40 -3.78
C GLY A 60 -7.16 -2.25 -4.99
N VAL A 61 -7.65 -1.74 -6.12
CA VAL A 61 -6.83 -1.46 -7.31
C VAL A 61 -5.75 -0.39 -7.04
N LEU A 62 -5.96 0.46 -6.03
CA LEU A 62 -5.00 1.47 -5.59
C LEU A 62 -3.84 0.89 -4.76
N SER A 63 -3.98 -0.32 -4.22
CA SER A 63 -2.93 -1.00 -3.46
C SER A 63 -1.68 -1.22 -4.29
N ASN A 64 -0.50 -1.16 -3.66
CA ASN A 64 0.76 -1.56 -4.29
C ASN A 64 0.74 -3.03 -4.73
N LEU A 65 -0.02 -3.88 -4.01
CA LEU A 65 -0.17 -5.31 -4.30
C LEU A 65 -1.02 -5.60 -5.54
N ALA A 66 -1.85 -4.65 -6.00
CA ALA A 66 -2.77 -4.87 -7.11
C ALA A 66 -2.02 -5.24 -8.39
N PRO A 67 -2.52 -6.24 -9.18
CA PRO A 67 -1.94 -6.64 -10.45
C PRO A 67 -2.26 -5.59 -11.52
N THR A 68 -1.65 -4.43 -11.40
CA THR A 68 -1.79 -3.28 -12.29
C THR A 68 -0.46 -3.01 -12.97
N PRO A 69 -0.18 -3.71 -14.09
CA PRO A 69 1.11 -3.64 -14.77
C PRO A 69 1.36 -2.23 -15.31
N PHE A 70 2.63 -1.85 -15.30
CA PHE A 70 3.08 -0.56 -15.83
C PHE A 70 4.50 -0.65 -16.36
N GLU A 71 4.86 0.28 -17.21
CA GLU A 71 6.22 0.44 -17.71
C GLU A 71 6.89 1.60 -16.98
N PHE A 72 8.13 1.38 -16.55
CA PHE A 72 8.91 2.40 -15.87
C PHE A 72 10.39 2.21 -16.22
N HIS A 73 11.05 3.28 -16.69
CA HIS A 73 12.43 3.26 -17.20
C HIS A 73 12.67 2.12 -18.23
N GLY A 74 11.73 1.95 -19.17
CA GLY A 74 11.82 0.95 -20.24
C GLY A 74 11.63 -0.51 -19.83
N LYS A 75 11.28 -0.78 -18.58
CA LYS A 75 10.96 -2.11 -18.06
C LYS A 75 9.48 -2.22 -17.70
N LYS A 76 8.91 -3.42 -17.86
CA LYS A 76 7.55 -3.76 -17.42
C LYS A 76 7.57 -4.43 -16.06
N TYR A 77 6.69 -3.96 -15.18
CA TYR A 77 6.46 -4.49 -13.84
C TYR A 77 5.02 -4.96 -13.73
N ALA A 78 4.79 -6.11 -13.10
CA ALA A 78 3.43 -6.65 -12.94
C ALA A 78 2.64 -5.90 -11.86
N SER A 79 3.31 -5.27 -10.92
CA SER A 79 2.72 -4.48 -9.84
C SER A 79 3.72 -3.48 -9.26
N LEU A 80 3.23 -2.48 -8.54
CA LEU A 80 4.11 -1.57 -7.81
C LEU A 80 4.86 -2.30 -6.68
N GLU A 81 4.22 -3.31 -6.07
CA GLU A 81 4.87 -4.15 -5.07
C GLU A 81 6.03 -4.94 -5.67
N GLY A 82 5.84 -5.55 -6.85
CA GLY A 82 6.91 -6.27 -7.55
C GLY A 82 8.11 -5.36 -7.86
N PHE A 83 7.85 -4.16 -8.37
CA PHE A 83 8.89 -3.13 -8.55
C PHE A 83 9.63 -2.82 -7.25
N TRP A 84 8.89 -2.53 -6.19
CA TRP A 84 9.44 -2.17 -4.89
C TRP A 84 10.31 -3.27 -4.29
N GLN A 85 9.78 -4.49 -4.28
CA GLN A 85 10.47 -5.62 -3.66
C GLN A 85 11.70 -6.06 -4.47
N ALA A 86 11.65 -5.95 -5.80
CA ALA A 86 12.77 -6.27 -6.68
C ALA A 86 14.03 -5.43 -6.36
N MET A 87 13.88 -4.21 -5.88
CA MET A 87 15.01 -3.37 -5.49
C MET A 87 15.89 -3.94 -4.36
N LYS A 88 15.37 -4.92 -3.59
CA LYS A 88 16.13 -5.63 -2.55
C LYS A 88 17.03 -6.71 -3.10
N PHE A 89 16.79 -7.16 -4.32
CA PHE A 89 17.49 -8.27 -4.97
C PHE A 89 18.70 -7.80 -5.76
N PRO A 90 19.73 -8.68 -5.96
CA PRO A 90 20.92 -8.33 -6.74
C PRO A 90 20.56 -7.80 -8.13
N GLU A 91 21.27 -6.77 -8.59
CA GLU A 91 21.08 -6.22 -9.94
C GLU A 91 21.92 -6.94 -11.00
N ASN A 92 23.11 -7.39 -10.60
CA ASN A 92 24.10 -8.03 -11.49
C ASN A 92 25.02 -8.94 -10.70
N ALA A 93 25.96 -9.60 -11.36
CA ALA A 93 26.89 -10.56 -10.77
C ALA A 93 27.84 -9.94 -9.74
N ASP A 94 28.17 -8.66 -9.87
CA ASP A 94 29.09 -7.95 -8.98
C ASP A 94 28.40 -7.37 -7.74
N ASP A 95 27.09 -7.49 -7.66
CA ASP A 95 26.31 -6.99 -6.53
C ASP A 95 26.67 -7.78 -5.25
N PRO A 96 27.03 -7.10 -4.13
CA PRO A 96 27.42 -7.77 -2.89
C PRO A 96 26.34 -8.69 -2.31
N ARG A 97 25.08 -8.51 -2.71
CA ARG A 97 23.97 -9.38 -2.31
C ARG A 97 24.03 -10.77 -2.94
N THR A 98 24.80 -10.97 -4.02
CA THR A 98 25.04 -12.29 -4.64
C THR A 98 25.76 -13.29 -3.73
N LYS A 99 26.32 -12.83 -2.59
CA LYS A 99 26.92 -13.70 -1.56
C LYS A 99 25.90 -14.56 -0.81
N MET A 100 24.62 -14.33 -1.03
CA MET A 100 23.53 -15.13 -0.47
C MET A 100 22.83 -15.92 -1.56
N GLU A 101 22.23 -17.02 -1.18
CA GLU A 101 21.29 -17.75 -2.04
C GLU A 101 19.92 -17.05 -2.04
N TRP A 102 19.35 -16.93 -3.22
CA TRP A 102 18.06 -16.28 -3.47
C TRP A 102 17.12 -17.28 -4.14
N LYS A 103 15.89 -17.41 -3.63
CA LYS A 103 14.85 -18.25 -4.23
C LYS A 103 14.33 -17.67 -5.53
N HIS A 104 14.41 -16.34 -5.67
CA HIS A 104 13.97 -15.60 -6.83
C HIS A 104 15.10 -14.74 -7.36
N THR A 105 15.13 -14.56 -8.65
CA THR A 105 15.90 -13.50 -9.30
C THR A 105 15.17 -12.17 -9.21
N ARG A 106 15.88 -11.06 -9.35
CA ARG A 106 15.26 -9.74 -9.42
C ARG A 106 14.18 -9.66 -10.50
N SER A 107 14.45 -10.19 -11.70
CA SER A 107 13.51 -10.18 -12.83
C SER A 107 12.25 -11.01 -12.58
N GLU A 108 12.34 -12.10 -11.84
CA GLU A 108 11.14 -12.85 -11.43
C GLU A 108 10.29 -12.01 -10.46
N VAL A 109 10.91 -11.35 -9.48
CA VAL A 109 10.18 -10.50 -8.52
C VAL A 109 9.52 -9.29 -9.22
N GLU A 110 10.14 -8.71 -10.23
CA GLU A 110 9.56 -7.65 -11.07
C GLU A 110 8.23 -8.07 -11.73
N GLN A 111 8.02 -9.37 -11.94
CA GLN A 111 6.82 -9.95 -12.55
C GLN A 111 5.82 -10.52 -11.53
N LEU A 112 6.03 -10.31 -10.24
CA LEU A 112 5.11 -10.71 -9.19
C LEU A 112 4.11 -9.60 -8.85
N SER A 113 2.98 -10.01 -8.29
CA SER A 113 1.96 -9.13 -7.72
C SER A 113 1.38 -9.76 -6.44
N GLY A 114 0.52 -9.03 -5.75
CA GLY A 114 -0.16 -9.55 -4.58
C GLY A 114 0.79 -9.97 -3.46
N PHE A 115 0.39 -10.99 -2.73
CA PHE A 115 1.18 -11.52 -1.62
C PHE A 115 2.44 -12.27 -2.08
N ASP A 116 2.52 -12.75 -3.31
CA ASP A 116 3.72 -13.39 -3.84
C ASP A 116 4.87 -12.38 -3.92
N ALA A 117 4.61 -11.17 -4.44
CA ALA A 117 5.58 -10.08 -4.44
C ALA A 117 6.00 -9.69 -3.01
N LYS A 118 5.04 -9.62 -2.08
CA LYS A 118 5.32 -9.31 -0.68
C LYS A 118 6.19 -10.37 -0.02
N HIS A 119 5.89 -11.65 -0.20
CA HIS A 119 6.68 -12.77 0.36
C HIS A 119 8.10 -12.81 -0.21
N ALA A 120 8.28 -12.57 -1.52
CA ALA A 120 9.60 -12.40 -2.09
C ALA A 120 10.36 -11.23 -1.41
N GLY A 121 9.66 -10.13 -1.15
CA GLY A 121 10.21 -8.99 -0.42
C GLY A 121 10.60 -9.28 1.03
N ASP A 122 9.88 -10.16 1.71
CA ASP A 122 10.22 -10.62 3.07
C ASP A 122 11.54 -11.44 3.04
N GLU A 123 11.71 -12.32 2.02
CA GLU A 123 12.99 -13.00 1.76
C GLU A 123 14.12 -11.99 1.52
N GLY A 124 13.88 -11.01 0.63
CA GLY A 124 14.84 -9.94 0.35
C GLY A 124 15.27 -9.20 1.62
N SER A 125 14.32 -8.85 2.47
CA SER A 125 14.61 -8.18 3.75
C SER A 125 15.42 -9.05 4.70
N ALA A 126 15.12 -10.35 4.77
CA ALA A 126 15.86 -11.30 5.60
C ALA A 126 17.32 -11.45 5.13
N ASN A 127 17.55 -11.56 3.82
CA ASN A 127 18.88 -11.67 3.24
C ASN A 127 19.68 -10.38 3.41
N MET A 128 19.09 -9.22 3.15
CA MET A 128 19.71 -7.92 3.40
C MET A 128 20.16 -7.79 4.87
N LYS A 129 19.29 -8.18 5.81
CA LYS A 129 19.62 -8.17 7.25
C LYS A 129 20.82 -9.04 7.58
N LYS A 130 20.90 -10.28 7.03
CA LYS A 130 22.04 -11.19 7.23
C LYS A 130 23.33 -10.62 6.67
N LEU A 131 23.25 -9.89 5.56
CA LEU A 131 24.39 -9.24 4.91
C LEU A 131 24.77 -7.88 5.53
N GLY A 132 23.99 -7.36 6.49
CA GLY A 132 24.19 -6.01 7.04
C GLY A 132 23.92 -4.90 6.03
N ILE A 133 23.10 -5.15 5.00
CA ILE A 133 22.78 -4.18 3.95
C ILE A 133 21.49 -3.44 4.32
N THR A 134 21.55 -2.11 4.33
CA THR A 134 20.43 -1.20 4.67
C THR A 134 19.89 -0.42 3.46
N TRP A 135 20.45 -0.64 2.29
CA TRP A 135 20.10 0.03 1.05
C TRP A 135 19.43 -0.91 0.05
N VAL A 136 18.64 -0.34 -0.82
CA VAL A 136 18.09 -0.98 -2.02
C VAL A 136 18.72 -0.36 -3.26
N SER A 137 18.57 -0.98 -4.43
CA SER A 137 19.20 -0.45 -5.64
C SER A 137 18.24 -0.38 -6.83
N PHE A 138 18.50 0.60 -7.70
CA PHE A 138 17.81 0.74 -8.98
C PHE A 138 18.75 1.42 -9.99
N GLU A 139 18.95 0.80 -11.16
CA GLU A 139 19.85 1.28 -12.22
C GLU A 139 21.26 1.61 -11.73
N GLY A 140 21.82 0.72 -10.92
CA GLY A 140 23.17 0.85 -10.37
C GLY A 140 23.31 1.87 -9.23
N LYS A 141 22.24 2.60 -8.89
CA LYS A 141 22.23 3.55 -7.76
C LYS A 141 21.73 2.86 -6.50
N HIS A 142 22.35 3.20 -5.36
CA HIS A 142 21.95 2.72 -4.05
C HIS A 142 21.12 3.80 -3.33
N PHE A 143 20.05 3.38 -2.69
CA PHE A 143 19.15 4.23 -1.92
C PHE A 143 19.00 3.67 -0.51
N GLU A 144 19.09 4.50 0.50
CA GLU A 144 18.76 4.09 1.85
C GLU A 144 17.29 3.61 1.90
N TYR A 145 17.08 2.37 2.41
CA TYR A 145 15.75 1.75 2.36
C TYR A 145 14.77 2.35 3.38
N LYS A 146 15.27 2.80 4.53
CA LYS A 146 14.48 3.41 5.62
C LYS A 146 15.06 4.76 6.00
N PRO A 147 15.06 5.75 5.10
CA PRO A 147 15.61 7.06 5.42
C PRO A 147 14.74 7.78 6.46
N ALA A 148 15.37 8.54 7.36
CA ALA A 148 14.66 9.36 8.35
C ALA A 148 13.87 10.52 7.72
N ALA A 149 14.26 10.98 6.52
CA ALA A 149 13.60 12.05 5.78
C ALA A 149 13.34 11.62 4.33
N PRO A 150 12.33 12.19 3.64
CA PRO A 150 12.09 11.93 2.24
C PRO A 150 13.33 12.24 1.39
N GLY A 151 13.80 11.24 0.63
CA GLY A 151 15.01 11.32 -0.19
C GLY A 151 14.76 10.78 -1.61
N GLU A 152 15.85 10.34 -2.26
CA GLU A 152 15.77 9.81 -3.63
C GLU A 152 14.91 8.55 -3.73
N HIS A 153 14.98 7.65 -2.74
CA HIS A 153 14.08 6.49 -2.68
C HIS A 153 12.60 6.89 -2.69
N TYR A 154 12.23 7.89 -1.87
CA TYR A 154 10.86 8.41 -1.87
C TYR A 154 10.44 8.96 -3.25
N ARG A 155 11.30 9.78 -3.88
CA ARG A 155 11.02 10.33 -5.22
C ARG A 155 10.81 9.23 -6.25
N LEU A 156 11.69 8.22 -6.24
CA LEU A 156 11.59 7.05 -7.13
C LEU A 156 10.24 6.31 -6.96
N ILE A 157 9.80 6.11 -5.71
CA ILE A 157 8.50 5.47 -5.44
C ILE A 157 7.33 6.34 -5.90
N VAL A 158 7.39 7.65 -5.70
CA VAL A 158 6.35 8.57 -6.20
C VAL A 158 6.25 8.51 -7.73
N GLU A 159 7.39 8.51 -8.44
CA GLU A 159 7.44 8.44 -9.90
C GLU A 159 6.89 7.10 -10.42
N ALA A 160 7.28 5.98 -9.83
CA ALA A 160 6.76 4.65 -10.18
C ALA A 160 5.25 4.54 -9.88
N THR A 161 4.78 5.09 -8.75
CA THR A 161 3.34 5.13 -8.42
C THR A 161 2.57 5.96 -9.45
N ARG A 162 3.12 7.10 -9.85
CA ARG A 162 2.54 7.94 -10.90
C ARG A 162 2.45 7.19 -12.24
N ALA A 163 3.54 6.50 -12.64
CA ALA A 163 3.55 5.68 -13.85
C ALA A 163 2.44 4.62 -13.82
N LYS A 164 2.30 3.89 -12.70
CA LYS A 164 1.18 2.96 -12.49
C LYS A 164 -0.17 3.66 -12.70
N VAL A 165 -0.40 4.81 -12.04
CA VAL A 165 -1.70 5.49 -12.08
C VAL A 165 -2.06 5.96 -13.48
N VAL A 166 -1.12 6.59 -14.18
CA VAL A 166 -1.41 7.19 -15.51
C VAL A 166 -1.53 6.15 -16.61
N GLN A 167 -0.86 5.00 -16.49
CA GLN A 167 -0.89 3.93 -17.47
C GLN A 167 -2.07 2.96 -17.29
N ASN A 168 -2.74 3.00 -16.13
CA ASN A 168 -3.89 2.14 -15.85
C ASN A 168 -5.15 2.99 -15.72
N PRO A 169 -6.01 3.07 -16.76
CA PRO A 169 -7.21 3.90 -16.76
C PRO A 169 -8.14 3.64 -15.56
N GLU A 170 -8.28 2.38 -15.14
CA GLU A 170 -9.09 2.00 -14.00
C GLU A 170 -8.50 2.51 -12.67
N VAL A 171 -7.18 2.41 -12.48
CA VAL A 171 -6.50 2.97 -11.30
C VAL A 171 -6.70 4.48 -11.24
N LYS A 172 -6.53 5.18 -12.37
CA LYS A 172 -6.75 6.63 -12.48
C LYS A 172 -8.20 6.99 -12.17
N ARG A 173 -9.16 6.26 -12.76
CA ARG A 173 -10.60 6.47 -12.55
C ARG A 173 -10.97 6.35 -11.06
N VAL A 174 -10.57 5.24 -10.43
CA VAL A 174 -10.86 4.97 -9.01
C VAL A 174 -10.20 6.02 -8.12
N LEU A 175 -8.94 6.37 -8.38
CA LEU A 175 -8.24 7.41 -7.61
C LEU A 175 -8.95 8.77 -7.69
N LEU A 176 -9.34 9.21 -8.89
CA LEU A 176 -10.05 10.47 -9.08
C LEU A 176 -11.46 10.42 -8.47
N ALA A 177 -12.14 9.26 -8.51
CA ALA A 177 -13.45 9.08 -7.90
C ALA A 177 -13.44 9.26 -6.37
N THR A 178 -12.28 9.10 -5.71
CA THR A 178 -12.16 9.39 -4.27
C THR A 178 -12.31 10.90 -3.93
N GLY A 179 -12.34 11.77 -4.94
CA GLY A 179 -12.64 13.20 -4.80
C GLY A 179 -11.79 13.92 -3.77
N ASP A 180 -12.42 14.39 -2.70
CA ASP A 180 -11.80 15.09 -1.58
C ASP A 180 -11.69 14.25 -0.30
N LEU A 181 -12.07 12.96 -0.36
CA LEU A 181 -11.93 12.06 0.78
C LEU A 181 -10.47 11.93 1.24
N VAL A 182 -10.28 11.83 2.55
CA VAL A 182 -9.00 11.52 3.16
C VAL A 182 -8.73 10.03 2.97
N LEU A 183 -7.68 9.69 2.23
CA LEU A 183 -7.28 8.31 1.99
C LEU A 183 -6.56 7.74 3.22
N LYS A 184 -6.96 6.57 3.65
CA LYS A 184 -6.36 5.85 4.79
C LYS A 184 -5.87 4.46 4.37
N PRO A 185 -4.77 3.99 4.95
CA PRO A 185 -4.29 2.63 4.67
C PRO A 185 -5.26 1.58 5.25
N ASP A 186 -5.28 0.40 4.63
CA ASP A 186 -6.06 -0.75 5.11
C ASP A 186 -5.32 -1.61 6.15
N HIS A 187 -4.20 -1.11 6.65
CA HIS A 187 -3.40 -1.78 7.68
C HIS A 187 -2.74 -0.74 8.59
N ARG A 188 -2.42 -1.16 9.80
CA ARG A 188 -1.70 -0.30 10.76
C ARG A 188 -0.31 0.01 10.24
N GLN A 189 0.08 1.26 10.38
CA GLN A 189 1.43 1.73 10.10
C GLN A 189 2.04 2.33 11.38
N GLU A 190 3.35 2.15 11.53
CA GLU A 190 4.07 2.80 12.60
C GLU A 190 4.08 4.33 12.38
N PRO A 191 3.98 5.13 13.45
CA PRO A 191 3.95 6.60 13.34
C PRO A 191 5.18 7.19 12.64
N ASP A 192 6.33 6.53 12.77
CA ASP A 192 7.62 6.89 12.18
C ASP A 192 7.92 6.16 10.85
N ALA A 193 6.91 5.51 10.25
CA ALA A 193 7.09 4.83 8.97
C ALA A 193 7.68 5.78 7.92
N PRO A 194 8.70 5.34 7.15
CA PRO A 194 9.29 6.15 6.09
C PRO A 194 8.26 6.70 5.13
N ALA A 195 8.44 7.92 4.62
CA ALA A 195 7.49 8.56 3.71
C ALA A 195 7.16 7.71 2.49
N ALA A 196 8.14 6.97 1.95
CA ALA A 196 7.93 6.05 0.84
C ALA A 196 6.90 4.96 1.15
N TRP A 197 6.72 4.56 2.41
CA TRP A 197 5.80 3.51 2.83
C TRP A 197 4.36 4.00 3.02
N ARG A 198 4.16 5.32 3.07
CA ARG A 198 2.85 5.95 3.23
C ARG A 198 2.16 6.14 1.88
N TYR A 199 1.86 5.01 1.22
CA TYR A 199 1.32 4.98 -0.15
C TYR A 199 0.04 5.80 -0.32
N TYR A 200 -0.80 5.89 0.71
CA TYR A 200 -2.03 6.68 0.71
C TYR A 200 -1.75 8.21 0.63
N GLU A 201 -0.64 8.69 1.19
CA GLU A 201 -0.22 10.09 1.05
C GLU A 201 0.31 10.35 -0.36
N ILE A 202 1.09 9.41 -0.92
CA ILE A 202 1.57 9.48 -2.31
C ILE A 202 0.39 9.52 -3.29
N LEU A 203 -0.60 8.66 -3.10
CA LEU A 203 -1.82 8.65 -3.91
C LEU A 203 -2.61 9.97 -3.76
N THR A 204 -2.70 10.52 -2.55
CA THR A 204 -3.35 11.83 -2.30
C THR A 204 -2.64 12.95 -3.06
N GLN A 205 -1.31 12.96 -3.06
CA GLN A 205 -0.51 13.91 -3.83
C GLN A 205 -0.79 13.76 -5.33
N ILE A 206 -0.70 12.54 -5.87
CA ILE A 206 -0.92 12.28 -7.31
C ILE A 206 -2.35 12.66 -7.72
N ARG A 207 -3.36 12.33 -6.90
CA ARG A 207 -4.75 12.74 -7.13
C ARG A 207 -4.86 14.26 -7.25
N SER A 208 -4.29 15.00 -6.30
CA SER A 208 -4.34 16.46 -6.29
C SER A 208 -3.67 17.10 -7.51
N GLU A 209 -2.64 16.47 -8.04
CA GLU A 209 -1.97 16.93 -9.26
C GLU A 209 -2.81 16.63 -10.52
N LEU A 210 -3.46 15.46 -10.58
CA LEU A 210 -4.31 15.08 -11.70
C LEU A 210 -5.61 15.89 -11.75
N GLN A 211 -6.13 16.36 -10.62
CA GLN A 211 -7.33 17.21 -10.54
C GLN A 211 -7.08 18.66 -11.04
N LYS A 212 -5.82 19.06 -11.16
CA LYS A 212 -5.45 20.42 -11.65
C LYS A 212 -5.20 20.47 -13.16
N GLN A 213 -5.20 19.33 -13.83
CA GLN A 213 -5.02 19.21 -15.27
C GLN A 213 -6.34 19.28 -16.01
#